data_bdece3ec8372b0bd1ec0bca4ea48efda
#
_entry.id   bdece3ec8372b0bd1ec0bca4ea48efda
#
_cell.length_a   1.000
_cell.length_b   1.000
_cell.length_c   1.000
_cell.angle_alpha   90.00
_cell.angle_beta   90.00
_cell.angle_gamma   90.00
#
_symmetry.space_group_name_H-M   'P 1'
#
loop_
_entity.id
_entity.type
_entity.pdbx_description
1 polymer ?
#
loop_
_entity_poly.entity_id
_entity_poly.type
_entity_poly.pdbx_seq_one_letter_code
_entity_poly.pdbx_strand_id
1 'polypeptide(L)'
;MKKLIYLLTLITVFTQGAWATTYTGGVSKVGQQESNQVIDSKSGQGVEFAKITIPQKKFRTYTDANGNFELPRIQIDQPTILSVEKEGYRPFSLTINSSGSLNNPMKIEIAKSEAADISLDSEILHLGDDSFSKNSANAGDFRLKSIGPYYSKDFIMTSNAKRSTNYLVIGSIVGLDTKLAKAMGQNRIAAAYSSPAEIYFNGRKIGELHVNGDSQRIKIPNSLILADQKNQITIKTGQNMMPSDHIDYDDIEIMNLSILSE
;
A
#
# COMPACT_ATOMS: atom_id res chain seq x y z
N MET A 1 24.49 -30.46 -52.94
CA MET A 1 23.77 -30.57 -51.65
C MET A 1 24.33 -29.51 -50.70
N LYS A 2 23.67 -28.33 -50.63
CA LYS A 2 24.06 -27.24 -49.73
C LYS A 2 23.11 -27.25 -48.54
N LYS A 3 23.63 -27.56 -47.33
CA LYS A 3 22.87 -27.50 -46.08
C LYS A 3 22.81 -26.03 -45.64
N LEU A 4 21.58 -25.50 -45.59
CA LEU A 4 21.28 -24.17 -45.05
C LEU A 4 21.15 -24.30 -43.54
N ILE A 5 22.08 -23.69 -42.79
CA ILE A 5 22.04 -23.61 -41.34
C ILE A 5 21.26 -22.33 -40.99
N TYR A 6 20.07 -22.48 -40.43
CA TYR A 6 19.35 -21.35 -39.82
C TYR A 6 19.92 -21.06 -38.45
N LEU A 7 20.57 -19.90 -38.34
CA LEU A 7 21.02 -19.36 -37.07
C LEU A 7 19.82 -18.66 -36.41
N LEU A 8 19.26 -19.31 -35.38
CA LEU A 8 18.19 -18.74 -34.57
C LEU A 8 18.82 -17.74 -33.59
N THR A 9 18.78 -16.45 -33.90
CA THR A 9 19.15 -15.38 -32.96
C THR A 9 18.06 -15.24 -31.91
N LEU A 10 18.37 -15.73 -30.71
CA LEU A 10 17.53 -15.54 -29.52
C LEU A 10 17.67 -14.08 -29.07
N ILE A 11 16.70 -13.24 -29.39
CA ILE A 11 16.62 -11.88 -28.86
C ILE A 11 16.11 -12.00 -27.42
N THR A 12 17.03 -11.96 -26.47
CA THR A 12 16.67 -11.76 -25.05
C THR A 12 16.28 -10.28 -24.87
N VAL A 13 14.98 -10.05 -24.87
CA VAL A 13 14.45 -8.76 -24.40
C VAL A 13 14.66 -8.70 -22.88
N PHE A 14 15.69 -7.98 -22.45
CA PHE A 14 15.82 -7.55 -21.07
C PHE A 14 14.72 -6.53 -20.80
N THR A 15 13.56 -7.00 -20.34
CA THR A 15 12.64 -6.14 -19.62
C THR A 15 13.33 -5.78 -18.30
N GLN A 16 13.77 -4.54 -18.17
CA GLN A 16 14.10 -3.98 -16.86
C GLN A 16 12.78 -3.91 -16.07
N GLY A 17 12.38 -5.03 -15.50
CA GLY A 17 11.37 -5.07 -14.47
C GLY A 17 11.92 -4.25 -13.30
N ALA A 18 11.21 -3.20 -12.91
CA ALA A 18 11.41 -2.56 -11.64
C ALA A 18 11.32 -3.68 -10.58
N TRP A 19 12.46 -4.04 -10.00
CA TRP A 19 12.51 -4.94 -8.86
C TRP A 19 11.88 -4.18 -7.71
N ALA A 20 10.57 -4.36 -7.54
CA ALA A 20 9.94 -4.08 -6.27
C ALA A 20 10.63 -5.02 -5.28
N THR A 21 11.65 -4.53 -4.58
CA THR A 21 12.19 -5.20 -3.41
C THR A 21 11.05 -5.33 -2.44
N THR A 22 10.51 -6.51 -2.35
CA THR A 22 9.42 -6.86 -1.47
C THR A 22 9.88 -6.52 -0.06
N TYR A 23 9.31 -5.47 0.49
CA TYR A 23 9.51 -5.12 1.88
C TYR A 23 8.93 -6.27 2.70
N THR A 24 9.76 -6.94 3.47
CA THR A 24 9.44 -8.19 4.12
C THR A 24 8.49 -8.04 5.31
N GLY A 25 7.23 -7.80 5.03
CA GLY A 25 6.14 -8.36 5.76
C GLY A 25 5.50 -9.34 4.78
N GLY A 26 5.88 -10.57 4.82
CA GLY A 26 5.33 -11.60 3.93
C GLY A 26 4.20 -12.34 4.58
N VAL A 27 3.17 -12.70 3.80
CA VAL A 27 2.23 -13.76 4.21
C VAL A 27 2.71 -15.06 3.59
N SER A 28 3.27 -15.97 4.39
CA SER A 28 3.60 -17.30 3.93
C SER A 28 2.45 -18.28 4.21
N LYS A 29 2.00 -18.99 3.18
CA LYS A 29 1.11 -20.14 3.36
C LYS A 29 1.97 -21.34 3.76
N VAL A 30 2.00 -21.66 5.04
CA VAL A 30 2.63 -22.89 5.54
C VAL A 30 1.56 -23.93 5.73
N GLY A 31 1.79 -25.15 5.23
CA GLY A 31 0.90 -26.30 5.46
C GLY A 31 0.73 -26.57 6.96
N GLN A 32 -0.51 -26.75 7.42
CA GLN A 32 -0.92 -27.07 8.80
C GLN A 32 -0.62 -26.00 9.87
N GLN A 33 -0.88 -24.72 9.58
CA GLN A 33 -1.01 -23.74 10.64
C GLN A 33 -2.45 -23.79 11.16
N GLU A 34 -2.62 -24.06 12.46
CA GLU A 34 -3.95 -24.17 13.08
C GLU A 34 -4.59 -22.82 13.40
N SER A 35 -3.81 -21.73 13.47
CA SER A 35 -4.26 -20.37 13.82
C SER A 35 -3.54 -19.30 13.00
N ASN A 36 -4.17 -18.12 12.88
CA ASN A 36 -3.46 -16.95 12.37
C ASN A 36 -2.37 -16.53 13.36
N GLN A 37 -1.23 -16.07 12.87
CA GLN A 37 -0.10 -15.71 13.72
C GLN A 37 0.65 -14.51 13.19
N VAL A 38 1.09 -13.63 14.10
CA VAL A 38 2.06 -12.57 13.82
C VAL A 38 3.39 -12.95 14.42
N ILE A 39 4.45 -12.91 13.63
CA ILE A 39 5.81 -13.24 14.07
C ILE A 39 6.78 -12.09 13.74
N ASP A 40 7.85 -12.01 14.52
CA ASP A 40 9.02 -11.18 14.22
C ASP A 40 9.77 -11.79 13.03
N SER A 41 9.96 -11.01 11.97
CA SER A 41 10.55 -11.48 10.70
C SER A 41 12.00 -11.96 10.83
N LYS A 42 12.73 -11.50 11.85
CA LYS A 42 14.14 -11.88 12.07
C LYS A 42 14.30 -13.09 12.99
N SER A 43 13.55 -13.12 14.10
CA SER A 43 13.66 -14.19 15.09
C SER A 43 12.70 -15.36 14.86
N GLY A 44 11.61 -15.12 14.10
CA GLY A 44 10.53 -16.08 13.91
C GLY A 44 9.64 -16.29 15.15
N GLN A 45 9.88 -15.53 16.23
CA GLN A 45 9.09 -15.64 17.45
C GLN A 45 7.75 -14.93 17.30
N GLY A 46 6.72 -15.43 18.00
CA GLY A 46 5.42 -14.79 18.07
C GLY A 46 5.52 -13.38 18.65
N VAL A 47 4.77 -12.44 18.09
CA VAL A 47 4.68 -11.07 18.57
C VAL A 47 3.42 -10.92 19.42
N GLU A 48 3.62 -10.80 20.74
CA GLU A 48 2.54 -10.61 21.71
C GLU A 48 1.95 -9.19 21.64
N PHE A 49 0.63 -9.09 21.88
CA PHE A 49 -0.11 -7.82 21.92
C PHE A 49 0.06 -6.95 20.66
N ALA A 50 0.25 -7.58 19.49
CA ALA A 50 0.12 -6.87 18.22
C ALA A 50 -1.37 -6.57 17.96
N LYS A 51 -1.69 -5.33 17.67
CA LYS A 51 -3.04 -4.88 17.33
C LYS A 51 -3.36 -5.24 15.88
N ILE A 52 -4.42 -6.01 15.68
CA ILE A 52 -4.94 -6.38 14.36
C ILE A 52 -6.21 -5.60 14.12
N THR A 53 -6.32 -4.88 13.00
CA THR A 53 -7.53 -4.14 12.64
C THR A 53 -7.97 -4.42 11.21
N ILE A 54 -9.28 -4.35 10.97
CA ILE A 54 -9.91 -4.24 9.66
C ILE A 54 -10.87 -3.06 9.75
N PRO A 55 -10.39 -1.83 9.48
CA PRO A 55 -11.15 -0.60 9.76
C PRO A 55 -12.48 -0.54 9.02
N GLN A 56 -12.51 -0.95 7.74
CA GLN A 56 -13.74 -0.97 6.93
C GLN A 56 -14.82 -1.90 7.49
N LYS A 57 -14.46 -2.85 8.36
CA LYS A 57 -15.37 -3.77 9.04
C LYS A 57 -15.52 -3.47 10.54
N LYS A 58 -14.92 -2.37 11.03
CA LYS A 58 -14.89 -1.97 12.45
C LYS A 58 -14.40 -3.09 13.37
N PHE A 59 -13.50 -3.92 12.87
CA PHE A 59 -12.94 -5.06 13.60
C PHE A 59 -11.59 -4.71 14.23
N ARG A 60 -11.37 -5.22 15.45
CA ARG A 60 -10.10 -5.13 16.17
C ARG A 60 -9.92 -6.36 17.07
N THR A 61 -8.71 -6.89 17.09
CA THR A 61 -8.25 -7.90 18.04
C THR A 61 -6.77 -7.69 18.37
N TYR A 62 -6.23 -8.52 19.25
CA TYR A 62 -4.82 -8.50 19.63
C TYR A 62 -4.28 -9.93 19.61
N THR A 63 -2.98 -10.07 19.35
CA THR A 63 -2.28 -11.36 19.45
C THR A 63 -2.06 -11.79 20.90
N ASP A 64 -2.08 -13.09 21.12
CA ASP A 64 -1.68 -13.72 22.39
C ASP A 64 -0.13 -13.74 22.58
N ALA A 65 0.35 -14.37 23.66
CA ALA A 65 1.77 -14.50 23.98
C ALA A 65 2.58 -15.24 22.90
N ASN A 66 1.94 -16.08 22.08
CA ASN A 66 2.57 -16.82 20.98
C ASN A 66 2.38 -16.12 19.63
N GLY A 67 1.80 -14.93 19.62
CA GLY A 67 1.50 -14.17 18.40
C GLY A 67 0.24 -14.63 17.68
N ASN A 68 -0.55 -15.54 18.23
CA ASN A 68 -1.78 -16.03 17.60
C ASN A 68 -2.92 -15.02 17.73
N PHE A 69 -3.79 -14.99 16.72
CA PHE A 69 -5.00 -14.17 16.74
C PHE A 69 -6.15 -14.85 15.99
N GLU A 70 -7.36 -14.46 16.34
CA GLU A 70 -8.56 -14.95 15.70
C GLU A 70 -9.17 -13.87 14.81
N LEU A 71 -9.64 -14.29 13.64
CA LEU A 71 -10.46 -13.48 12.75
C LEU A 71 -11.88 -14.08 12.76
N PRO A 72 -12.91 -13.26 13.03
CA PRO A 72 -14.28 -13.73 12.90
C PRO A 72 -14.61 -14.00 11.43
N ARG A 73 -15.71 -14.69 11.17
CA ARG A 73 -16.24 -14.83 9.82
C ARG A 73 -16.71 -13.49 9.31
N ILE A 74 -15.85 -12.81 8.55
CA ILE A 74 -16.15 -11.50 7.96
C ILE A 74 -16.46 -11.71 6.47
N GLN A 75 -17.58 -11.15 6.03
CA GLN A 75 -17.88 -11.09 4.62
C GLN A 75 -17.08 -9.95 3.98
N ILE A 76 -16.24 -10.29 2.99
CA ILE A 76 -15.47 -9.35 2.19
C ILE A 76 -16.11 -9.26 0.82
N ASP A 77 -16.78 -8.16 0.57
CA ASP A 77 -17.55 -7.83 -0.64
C ASP A 77 -16.76 -6.90 -1.59
N GLN A 78 -15.76 -6.21 -1.05
CA GLN A 78 -14.84 -5.34 -1.79
C GLN A 78 -13.43 -5.41 -1.18
N PRO A 79 -12.37 -4.96 -1.86
CA PRO A 79 -11.03 -4.91 -1.30
C PRO A 79 -11.02 -4.21 0.06
N THR A 80 -10.43 -4.85 1.04
CA THR A 80 -10.49 -4.45 2.45
C THR A 80 -9.10 -4.59 3.04
N ILE A 81 -8.68 -3.65 3.90
CA ILE A 81 -7.32 -3.63 4.44
C ILE A 81 -7.30 -4.25 5.83
N LEU A 82 -6.43 -5.24 6.04
CA LEU A 82 -6.03 -5.72 7.35
C LEU A 82 -4.72 -5.05 7.74
N SER A 83 -4.65 -4.49 8.93
CA SER A 83 -3.43 -3.87 9.46
C SER A 83 -2.97 -4.56 10.74
N VAL A 84 -1.65 -4.60 10.91
CA VAL A 84 -0.97 -5.08 12.11
C VAL A 84 -0.07 -3.97 12.63
N GLU A 85 -0.28 -3.59 13.88
CA GLU A 85 0.51 -2.57 14.57
C GLU A 85 1.08 -3.11 15.87
N LYS A 86 2.36 -2.84 16.11
CA LYS A 86 3.03 -3.12 17.38
C LYS A 86 4.12 -2.08 17.61
N GLU A 87 4.17 -1.54 18.81
CA GLU A 87 5.25 -0.63 19.23
C GLU A 87 6.62 -1.29 19.03
N GLY A 88 7.56 -0.55 18.45
CA GLY A 88 8.89 -1.04 18.10
C GLY A 88 8.96 -1.85 16.81
N TYR A 89 7.85 -1.99 16.09
CA TYR A 89 7.79 -2.64 14.78
C TYR A 89 7.29 -1.67 13.70
N ARG A 90 7.72 -1.91 12.48
CA ARG A 90 7.18 -1.23 11.31
C ARG A 90 5.72 -1.62 11.12
N PRO A 91 4.80 -0.66 10.91
CA PRO A 91 3.41 -1.00 10.66
C PRO A 91 3.30 -1.84 9.39
N PHE A 92 2.44 -2.83 9.43
CA PHE A 92 2.19 -3.75 8.31
C PHE A 92 0.72 -3.72 7.93
N SER A 93 0.43 -3.74 6.63
CA SER A 93 -0.92 -3.97 6.15
C SER A 93 -0.93 -4.82 4.90
N LEU A 94 -2.06 -5.44 4.64
CA LEU A 94 -2.33 -6.22 3.44
C LEU A 94 -3.77 -6.04 2.98
N THR A 95 -3.98 -6.18 1.68
CA THR A 95 -5.30 -6.10 1.06
C THR A 95 -5.94 -7.48 0.98
N ILE A 96 -7.16 -7.60 1.52
CA ILE A 96 -7.98 -8.79 1.44
C ILE A 96 -9.04 -8.58 0.34
N ASN A 97 -8.96 -9.34 -0.73
CA ASN A 97 -9.82 -9.16 -1.91
C ASN A 97 -11.10 -10.01 -1.88
N SER A 98 -11.18 -11.01 -1.01
CA SER A 98 -12.35 -11.87 -0.87
C SER A 98 -12.42 -12.57 0.50
N SER A 99 -13.61 -12.97 0.92
CA SER A 99 -13.80 -13.75 2.14
C SER A 99 -13.04 -15.09 2.12
N GLY A 100 -12.85 -15.68 0.93
CA GLY A 100 -12.06 -16.91 0.76
C GLY A 100 -10.61 -16.76 1.19
N SER A 101 -10.06 -15.55 1.14
CA SER A 101 -8.69 -15.27 1.61
C SER A 101 -8.52 -15.44 3.12
N LEU A 102 -9.61 -15.37 3.89
CA LEU A 102 -9.63 -15.53 5.34
C LEU A 102 -9.91 -16.96 5.81
N ASN A 103 -10.21 -17.89 4.89
CA ASN A 103 -10.54 -19.28 5.23
C ASN A 103 -9.33 -20.12 5.65
N ASN A 104 -8.14 -19.66 5.28
CA ASN A 104 -6.90 -20.34 5.67
C ASN A 104 -6.16 -19.48 6.69
N PRO A 105 -5.55 -20.09 7.71
CA PRO A 105 -4.70 -19.38 8.65
C PRO A 105 -3.59 -18.61 7.93
N MET A 106 -3.29 -17.41 8.44
CA MET A 106 -2.25 -16.53 7.91
C MET A 106 -1.08 -16.45 8.88
N LYS A 107 0.13 -16.48 8.34
CA LYS A 107 1.34 -16.13 9.07
C LYS A 107 1.82 -14.78 8.57
N ILE A 108 1.79 -13.76 9.46
CA ILE A 108 2.17 -12.39 9.15
C ILE A 108 3.52 -12.11 9.79
N GLU A 109 4.48 -11.71 8.98
CA GLU A 109 5.84 -11.38 9.43
C GLU A 109 5.98 -9.87 9.50
N ILE A 110 6.35 -9.34 10.67
CA ILE A 110 6.60 -7.91 10.87
C ILE A 110 8.04 -7.66 11.28
N ALA A 111 8.64 -6.61 10.73
CA ALA A 111 10.02 -6.22 11.01
C ALA A 111 10.07 -5.17 12.12
N LYS A 112 11.11 -5.21 12.95
CA LYS A 112 11.39 -4.14 13.92
C LYS A 112 11.66 -2.82 13.21
N SER A 113 11.21 -1.73 13.82
CA SER A 113 11.53 -0.39 13.34
C SER A 113 13.00 -0.08 13.54
N GLU A 114 13.61 0.58 12.58
CA GLU A 114 14.93 1.16 12.68
C GLU A 114 14.84 2.59 13.25
N ALA A 115 15.93 3.07 13.85
CA ALA A 115 15.94 4.40 14.46
C ALA A 115 15.66 5.56 13.49
N ALA A 116 15.88 5.35 12.20
CA ALA A 116 15.65 6.34 11.16
C ALA A 116 14.25 6.25 10.52
N ASP A 117 13.46 5.24 10.87
CA ASP A 117 12.10 5.09 10.35
C ASP A 117 11.17 6.12 10.99
N ILE A 118 10.28 6.69 10.20
CA ILE A 118 9.30 7.67 10.66
C ILE A 118 7.91 7.15 10.30
N SER A 119 7.09 6.83 11.31
CA SER A 119 5.67 6.58 11.08
C SER A 119 4.97 7.92 10.86
N LEU A 120 4.34 8.09 9.72
CA LEU A 120 3.58 9.31 9.39
C LEU A 120 2.13 9.19 9.83
N ASP A 121 1.50 8.07 9.47
CA ASP A 121 0.12 7.77 9.80
C ASP A 121 -0.12 6.26 9.75
N SER A 122 -0.71 5.69 10.80
CA SER A 122 -1.05 4.27 10.85
C SER A 122 -2.54 4.00 10.66
N GLU A 123 -3.36 5.05 10.68
CA GLU A 123 -4.79 4.91 10.48
C GLU A 123 -5.14 4.85 8.98
N ILE A 124 -6.34 4.35 8.70
CA ILE A 124 -6.85 4.36 7.34
C ILE A 124 -7.30 5.78 6.97
N LEU A 125 -6.87 6.24 5.82
CA LEU A 125 -7.22 7.53 5.25
C LEU A 125 -8.04 7.29 3.99
N HIS A 126 -9.24 7.86 3.93
CA HIS A 126 -10.05 7.89 2.72
C HIS A 126 -9.90 9.26 2.06
N LEU A 127 -9.31 9.29 0.86
CA LEU A 127 -9.14 10.50 0.03
C LEU A 127 -10.08 10.43 -1.16
N GLY A 128 -10.70 11.56 -1.51
CA GLY A 128 -11.64 11.64 -2.63
C GLY A 128 -12.70 12.71 -2.40
N ASP A 129 -13.86 12.56 -3.00
CA ASP A 129 -15.00 13.47 -2.86
C ASP A 129 -16.32 12.77 -2.49
N ASP A 130 -16.28 11.48 -2.18
CA ASP A 130 -17.43 10.60 -1.91
C ASP A 130 -18.42 10.50 -3.09
N SER A 131 -18.00 10.89 -4.29
CA SER A 131 -18.81 10.77 -5.50
C SER A 131 -18.46 9.49 -6.22
N PHE A 132 -19.42 8.60 -6.44
CA PHE A 132 -19.18 7.38 -7.19
C PHE A 132 -20.31 7.05 -8.15
N SER A 133 -19.96 6.62 -9.33
CA SER A 133 -20.88 6.09 -10.34
C SER A 133 -20.08 5.45 -11.47
N LYS A 134 -20.76 4.81 -12.40
CA LYS A 134 -20.09 4.26 -13.60
C LYS A 134 -19.45 5.31 -14.51
N ASN A 135 -19.77 6.59 -14.32
CA ASN A 135 -19.25 7.71 -15.12
C ASN A 135 -18.36 8.64 -14.33
N SER A 136 -18.14 8.40 -13.03
CA SER A 136 -17.21 9.18 -12.21
C SER A 136 -15.78 8.63 -12.30
N ALA A 137 -14.83 9.34 -11.69
CA ALA A 137 -13.47 8.86 -11.50
C ALA A 137 -13.45 7.56 -10.71
N ASN A 138 -14.35 7.45 -9.76
CA ASN A 138 -14.46 6.36 -8.79
C ASN A 138 -15.54 5.36 -9.19
N ALA A 139 -15.16 4.08 -9.23
CA ALA A 139 -16.05 2.96 -9.56
C ALA A 139 -16.61 2.23 -8.33
N GLY A 140 -16.14 2.55 -7.12
CA GLY A 140 -16.50 1.89 -5.87
C GLY A 140 -17.16 2.82 -4.86
N ASP A 141 -18.02 2.27 -4.02
CA ASP A 141 -18.64 2.94 -2.87
C ASP A 141 -17.84 2.58 -1.61
N PHE A 142 -17.22 3.56 -0.98
CA PHE A 142 -16.45 3.37 0.23
C PHE A 142 -17.31 3.63 1.47
N ARG A 143 -17.01 2.90 2.55
CA ARG A 143 -17.77 3.01 3.81
C ARG A 143 -17.27 4.13 4.71
N LEU A 144 -16.01 4.50 4.56
CA LEU A 144 -15.42 5.62 5.29
C LEU A 144 -15.69 6.90 4.53
N LYS A 145 -15.94 7.96 5.27
CA LYS A 145 -16.11 9.28 4.67
C LYS A 145 -14.77 9.86 4.27
N SER A 146 -14.73 10.47 3.08
CA SER A 146 -13.55 11.15 2.59
C SER A 146 -13.16 12.35 3.47
N ILE A 147 -11.86 12.54 3.66
CA ILE A 147 -11.26 13.74 4.26
C ILE A 147 -10.94 14.82 3.22
N GLY A 148 -11.30 14.58 1.96
CA GLY A 148 -10.99 15.42 0.81
C GLY A 148 -9.94 14.79 -0.10
N PRO A 149 -9.67 15.39 -1.26
CA PRO A 149 -8.78 14.80 -2.27
C PRO A 149 -7.29 14.97 -1.96
N TYR A 150 -6.94 15.57 -0.82
CA TYR A 150 -5.56 15.84 -0.43
C TYR A 150 -5.30 15.38 1.00
N TYR A 151 -4.16 14.74 1.18
CA TYR A 151 -3.58 14.49 2.49
C TYR A 151 -2.20 15.15 2.55
N SER A 152 -1.90 15.83 3.66
CA SER A 152 -0.57 16.41 3.90
C SER A 152 -0.12 16.14 5.32
N LYS A 153 1.15 15.76 5.50
CA LYS A 153 1.76 15.52 6.80
C LYS A 153 3.14 16.16 6.87
N ASP A 154 3.35 16.92 7.93
CA ASP A 154 4.63 17.51 8.27
C ASP A 154 5.41 16.56 9.20
N PHE A 155 6.73 16.47 8.99
CA PHE A 155 7.63 15.65 9.81
C PHE A 155 9.07 16.16 9.71
N ILE A 156 9.95 15.67 10.60
CA ILE A 156 11.36 16.05 10.62
C ILE A 156 12.21 14.85 10.22
N MET A 157 13.15 15.05 9.31
CA MET A 157 14.19 14.10 8.96
C MET A 157 15.54 14.60 9.48
N THR A 158 16.29 13.72 10.12
CA THR A 158 17.62 14.06 10.63
C THR A 158 18.63 14.26 9.51
N SER A 159 19.76 14.90 9.80
CA SER A 159 20.85 15.11 8.84
C SER A 159 21.39 13.79 8.23
N ASN A 160 21.28 12.68 8.96
CA ASN A 160 21.68 11.34 8.47
C ASN A 160 20.82 10.89 7.29
N ALA A 161 19.57 11.31 7.19
CA ALA A 161 18.70 10.96 6.07
C ALA A 161 19.27 11.36 4.71
N LYS A 162 20.07 12.43 4.62
CA LYS A 162 20.75 12.82 3.37
C LYS A 162 21.81 11.83 2.88
N ARG A 163 22.25 10.92 3.74
CA ARG A 163 23.25 9.88 3.42
C ARG A 163 22.66 8.53 3.14
N SER A 164 21.36 8.38 3.39
CA SER A 164 20.58 7.14 3.21
C SER A 164 19.73 7.20 1.94
N THR A 165 19.26 6.08 1.48
CA THR A 165 18.18 6.02 0.49
C THR A 165 16.85 6.05 1.24
N ASN A 166 16.02 7.04 0.95
CA ASN A 166 14.77 7.23 1.65
C ASN A 166 13.58 6.93 0.75
N TYR A 167 12.56 6.31 1.33
CA TYR A 167 11.31 5.98 0.63
C TYR A 167 10.10 6.41 1.45
N LEU A 168 9.12 7.02 0.79
CA LEU A 168 7.75 6.96 1.28
C LEU A 168 7.24 5.54 1.04
N VAL A 169 6.73 4.92 2.07
CA VAL A 169 6.06 3.61 1.99
C VAL A 169 4.59 3.78 2.32
N ILE A 170 3.74 3.25 1.44
CA ILE A 170 2.30 3.14 1.63
C ILE A 170 2.04 1.66 1.85
N GLY A 171 1.61 1.29 3.05
CA GLY A 171 1.41 -0.10 3.43
C GLY A 171 0.35 -0.81 2.57
N SER A 172 -0.80 -0.18 2.38
CA SER A 172 -1.84 -0.66 1.46
C SER A 172 -2.56 0.49 0.80
N ILE A 173 -2.98 0.29 -0.44
CA ILE A 173 -3.83 1.20 -1.20
C ILE A 173 -4.88 0.42 -1.96
N VAL A 174 -6.13 0.85 -1.86
CA VAL A 174 -7.29 0.32 -2.60
C VAL A 174 -8.10 1.48 -3.18
N GLY A 175 -8.82 1.20 -4.25
CA GLY A 175 -9.71 2.18 -4.88
C GLY A 175 -9.14 2.93 -6.07
N LEU A 176 -7.85 2.81 -6.38
CA LEU A 176 -7.29 3.45 -7.57
C LEU A 176 -7.97 2.95 -8.85
N ASP A 177 -8.65 3.86 -9.55
CA ASP A 177 -9.40 3.57 -10.78
C ASP A 177 -8.68 4.06 -12.06
N THR A 178 -7.37 3.92 -12.08
CA THR A 178 -6.53 4.29 -13.22
C THR A 178 -6.69 3.34 -14.41
N LYS A 179 -6.27 3.79 -15.59
CA LYS A 179 -6.21 2.92 -16.79
C LYS A 179 -5.37 1.66 -16.56
N LEU A 180 -4.27 1.77 -15.81
CA LEU A 180 -3.39 0.62 -15.52
C LEU A 180 -4.04 -0.34 -14.54
N ALA A 181 -4.62 0.16 -13.45
CA ALA A 181 -5.39 -0.65 -12.49
C ALA A 181 -6.50 -1.44 -13.21
N LYS A 182 -7.22 -0.77 -14.11
CA LYS A 182 -8.24 -1.40 -14.95
C LYS A 182 -7.67 -2.48 -15.87
N ALA A 183 -6.56 -2.21 -16.54
CA ALA A 183 -5.91 -3.20 -17.42
C ALA A 183 -5.44 -4.44 -16.64
N MET A 184 -5.14 -4.30 -15.35
CA MET A 184 -4.81 -5.38 -14.43
C MET A 184 -6.04 -6.07 -13.81
N GLY A 185 -7.27 -5.68 -14.19
CA GLY A 185 -8.50 -6.25 -13.66
C GLY A 185 -8.88 -5.77 -12.25
N GLN A 186 -8.26 -4.72 -11.74
CA GLN A 186 -8.52 -4.17 -10.41
C GLN A 186 -9.77 -3.28 -10.38
N ASN A 187 -10.16 -2.69 -11.50
CA ASN A 187 -11.42 -1.98 -11.69
C ASN A 187 -12.30 -2.75 -12.68
N ARG A 188 -13.55 -3.04 -12.28
CA ARG A 188 -14.51 -3.81 -13.07
C ARG A 188 -15.48 -2.94 -13.88
N ILE A 189 -15.60 -1.66 -13.56
CA ILE A 189 -16.53 -0.75 -14.23
C ILE A 189 -15.86 -0.12 -15.44
N ALA A 190 -16.39 -0.42 -16.63
CA ALA A 190 -15.73 -0.13 -17.89
C ALA A 190 -15.49 1.36 -18.16
N ALA A 191 -16.36 2.23 -17.70
CA ALA A 191 -16.31 3.66 -17.98
C ALA A 191 -15.59 4.48 -16.89
N ALA A 192 -15.50 3.96 -15.65
CA ALA A 192 -14.86 4.67 -14.57
C ALA A 192 -13.33 4.50 -14.61
N TYR A 193 -12.60 5.58 -14.74
CA TYR A 193 -11.14 5.65 -14.59
C TYR A 193 -10.67 7.08 -14.35
N SER A 194 -9.60 7.17 -13.57
CA SER A 194 -8.99 8.40 -13.12
C SER A 194 -7.57 8.59 -13.68
N SER A 195 -7.03 9.79 -13.52
CA SER A 195 -5.58 9.99 -13.54
C SER A 195 -4.93 9.30 -12.34
N PRO A 196 -3.62 8.99 -12.38
CA PRO A 196 -2.91 8.47 -11.22
C PRO A 196 -2.96 9.44 -10.03
N ALA A 197 -2.93 8.89 -8.82
CA ALA A 197 -2.71 9.72 -7.64
C ALA A 197 -1.26 10.22 -7.60
N GLU A 198 -1.05 11.46 -7.19
CA GLU A 198 0.23 12.15 -7.24
C GLU A 198 0.86 12.29 -5.85
N ILE A 199 2.16 12.05 -5.76
CA ILE A 199 2.93 12.18 -4.53
C ILE A 199 3.90 13.35 -4.63
N TYR A 200 3.85 14.22 -3.64
CA TYR A 200 4.72 15.40 -3.55
C TYR A 200 5.53 15.35 -2.26
N PHE A 201 6.77 15.79 -2.35
CA PHE A 201 7.66 16.01 -1.22
C PHE A 201 8.16 17.46 -1.27
N ASN A 202 7.91 18.22 -0.20
CA ASN A 202 8.22 19.66 -0.13
C ASN A 202 7.74 20.43 -1.37
N GLY A 203 6.50 20.15 -1.82
CA GLY A 203 5.88 20.78 -2.99
C GLY A 203 6.42 20.31 -4.35
N ARG A 204 7.36 19.37 -4.40
CA ARG A 204 7.87 18.78 -5.65
C ARG A 204 7.29 17.41 -5.86
N LYS A 205 6.72 17.17 -7.04
CA LYS A 205 6.22 15.83 -7.42
C LYS A 205 7.38 14.84 -7.48
N ILE A 206 7.26 13.73 -6.75
CA ILE A 206 8.28 12.68 -6.66
C ILE A 206 7.81 11.33 -7.23
N GLY A 207 6.52 11.17 -7.46
CA GLY A 207 5.97 9.93 -7.99
C GLY A 207 4.48 9.97 -8.23
N GLU A 208 3.97 8.84 -8.73
CA GLU A 208 2.56 8.58 -8.99
C GLU A 208 2.20 7.16 -8.56
N LEU A 209 0.94 6.97 -8.18
CA LEU A 209 0.35 5.67 -7.86
C LEU A 209 -0.62 5.29 -8.98
N HIS A 210 -0.33 4.17 -9.63
CA HIS A 210 -1.07 3.71 -10.82
C HIS A 210 -1.91 2.47 -10.56
N VAL A 211 -1.61 1.71 -9.51
CA VAL A 211 -2.23 0.40 -9.23
C VAL A 211 -2.49 0.23 -7.75
N ASN A 212 -3.57 -0.48 -7.44
CA ASN A 212 -3.86 -0.93 -6.08
C ASN A 212 -2.85 -2.00 -5.64
N GLY A 213 -2.64 -2.10 -4.34
CA GLY A 213 -1.77 -3.13 -3.77
C GLY A 213 -1.04 -2.69 -2.51
N ASP A 214 -0.18 -3.57 -2.04
CA ASP A 214 0.48 -3.43 -0.76
C ASP A 214 1.95 -3.01 -0.92
N SER A 215 2.51 -2.39 0.13
CA SER A 215 3.93 -2.01 0.27
C SER A 215 4.47 -1.19 -0.91
N GLN A 216 3.69 -0.21 -1.39
CA GLN A 216 4.15 0.67 -2.46
C GLN A 216 5.23 1.62 -1.95
N ARG A 217 6.33 1.73 -2.71
CA ARG A 217 7.51 2.51 -2.32
C ARG A 217 7.81 3.58 -3.35
N ILE A 218 7.90 4.82 -2.91
CA ILE A 218 8.27 5.98 -3.73
C ILE A 218 9.57 6.56 -3.18
N LYS A 219 10.61 6.57 -4.01
CA LYS A 219 11.92 7.11 -3.62
C LYS A 219 11.84 8.61 -3.39
N ILE A 220 12.37 9.07 -2.26
CA ILE A 220 12.50 10.49 -1.93
C ILE A 220 13.89 10.95 -2.39
N PRO A 221 13.99 11.93 -3.31
CA PRO A 221 15.28 12.48 -3.72
C PRO A 221 15.98 13.20 -2.55
N ASN A 222 17.20 12.82 -2.22
CA ASN A 222 17.94 13.40 -1.10
C ASN A 222 18.15 14.92 -1.25
N SER A 223 18.17 15.45 -2.48
CA SER A 223 18.26 16.87 -2.76
C SER A 223 17.06 17.70 -2.28
N LEU A 224 15.92 17.04 -2.07
CA LEU A 224 14.70 17.69 -1.58
C LEU A 224 14.59 17.68 -0.05
N ILE A 225 15.43 16.91 0.65
CA ILE A 225 15.35 16.75 2.11
C ILE A 225 15.90 18.01 2.79
N LEU A 226 15.09 18.62 3.64
CA LEU A 226 15.47 19.68 4.56
C LEU A 226 15.86 19.04 5.89
N ALA A 227 17.17 18.80 6.08
CA ALA A 227 17.70 18.12 7.28
C ALA A 227 17.45 18.96 8.53
N ASP A 228 17.02 18.28 9.60
CA ASP A 228 16.72 18.86 10.91
C ASP A 228 15.67 20.01 10.85
N GLN A 229 14.90 20.04 9.79
CA GLN A 229 13.82 20.99 9.55
C GLN A 229 12.54 20.25 9.18
N LYS A 230 11.45 20.99 9.12
CA LYS A 230 10.16 20.50 8.70
C LYS A 230 10.18 20.14 7.21
N ASN A 231 9.84 18.89 6.91
CA ASN A 231 9.54 18.40 5.58
C ASN A 231 8.03 18.09 5.50
N GLN A 232 7.50 18.05 4.32
CA GLN A 232 6.10 17.73 4.09
C GLN A 232 5.96 16.71 2.97
N ILE A 233 5.14 15.68 3.23
CA ILE A 233 4.59 14.83 2.18
C ILE A 233 3.17 15.27 1.86
N THR A 234 2.80 15.27 0.58
CA THR A 234 1.42 15.47 0.15
C THR A 234 1.03 14.37 -0.83
N ILE A 235 -0.12 13.77 -0.61
CA ILE A 235 -0.78 12.82 -1.52
C ILE A 235 -2.02 13.52 -2.06
N LYS A 236 -2.11 13.58 -3.38
CA LYS A 236 -3.29 14.07 -4.10
C LYS A 236 -3.90 12.90 -4.84
N THR A 237 -5.17 12.60 -4.63
CA THR A 237 -5.85 11.56 -5.38
C THR A 237 -6.03 11.95 -6.86
N GLY A 238 -6.27 10.97 -7.72
CA GLY A 238 -6.54 11.19 -9.12
C GLY A 238 -7.83 11.94 -9.37
N GLN A 239 -8.12 12.22 -10.63
CA GLN A 239 -9.37 12.85 -11.03
C GLN A 239 -9.88 12.26 -12.34
N ASN A 240 -11.17 12.37 -12.58
CA ASN A 240 -11.81 11.85 -13.77
C ASN A 240 -11.14 12.40 -15.04
N MET A 241 -10.81 11.50 -15.95
CA MET A 241 -10.26 11.83 -17.26
C MET A 241 -11.33 12.02 -18.32
N MET A 242 -12.60 11.76 -18.00
CA MET A 242 -13.72 12.04 -18.87
C MET A 242 -14.09 13.53 -18.79
N PRO A 243 -14.51 14.15 -19.89
CA PRO A 243 -15.02 15.51 -19.86
C PRO A 243 -16.23 15.61 -18.90
N SER A 244 -16.15 16.52 -17.95
CA SER A 244 -17.22 16.85 -17.02
C SER A 244 -17.22 18.34 -16.69
N ASP A 245 -18.34 18.86 -16.20
CA ASP A 245 -18.49 20.27 -15.84
C ASP A 245 -17.82 20.61 -14.50
N HIS A 246 -17.38 19.61 -13.76
CA HIS A 246 -16.71 19.75 -12.46
C HIS A 246 -15.57 18.74 -12.32
N ILE A 247 -14.68 19.03 -11.37
CA ILE A 247 -13.61 18.08 -11.01
C ILE A 247 -14.25 17.00 -10.14
N ASP A 248 -14.09 15.76 -10.55
CA ASP A 248 -14.57 14.55 -9.89
C ASP A 248 -13.32 13.74 -9.50
N TYR A 249 -13.08 13.62 -8.21
CA TYR A 249 -11.87 13.00 -7.67
C TYR A 249 -12.06 11.50 -7.46
N ASP A 250 -10.97 10.76 -7.67
CA ASP A 250 -10.90 9.34 -7.39
C ASP A 250 -10.91 9.10 -5.88
N ASP A 251 -11.80 8.23 -5.41
CA ASP A 251 -11.87 7.85 -4.01
C ASP A 251 -10.97 6.66 -3.74
N ILE A 252 -9.99 6.86 -2.88
CA ILE A 252 -8.99 5.86 -2.52
C ILE A 252 -8.88 5.73 -1.01
N GLU A 253 -8.60 4.52 -0.54
CA GLU A 253 -8.25 4.27 0.85
C GLU A 253 -6.77 3.85 0.93
N ILE A 254 -6.02 4.52 1.78
CA ILE A 254 -4.61 4.26 2.05
C ILE A 254 -4.38 4.00 3.53
N MET A 255 -3.39 3.16 3.85
CA MET A 255 -3.07 2.81 5.24
C MET A 255 -1.58 2.61 5.45
N ASN A 256 -1.11 2.91 6.65
CA ASN A 256 0.27 2.73 7.08
C ASN A 256 1.27 3.53 6.23
N LEU A 257 1.23 4.85 6.37
CA LEU A 257 2.21 5.75 5.76
C LEU A 257 3.46 5.86 6.64
N SER A 258 4.62 5.64 6.05
CA SER A 258 5.92 5.78 6.74
C SER A 258 7.02 6.26 5.81
N ILE A 259 8.08 6.84 6.41
CA ILE A 259 9.35 7.07 5.73
C ILE A 259 10.33 6.01 6.23
N LEU A 260 10.93 5.29 5.32
CA LEU A 260 11.95 4.30 5.62
C LEU A 260 13.28 4.76 5.05
N SER A 261 14.35 4.62 5.85
CA SER A 261 15.73 4.95 5.48
C SER A 261 16.57 3.68 5.40
N GLU A 262 17.28 3.48 4.29
CA GLU A 262 18.13 2.31 4.01
C GLU A 262 19.55 2.72 3.60
#